data_213f0b6abf1528a4efbab762e5d155b5
#
_entry.id   213f0b6abf1528a4efbab762e5d155b5
#
_cell.length_a   1.000
_cell.length_b   1.000
_cell.length_c   1.000
_cell.angle_alpha   90.00
_cell.angle_beta   90.00
_cell.angle_gamma   90.00
#
_symmetry.space_group_name_H-M   'P 1'
#
loop_
_entity.id
_entity.type
_entity.pdbx_description
1 polymer ?
#
loop_
_entity_poly.entity_id
_entity_poly.type
_entity_poly.pdbx_seq_one_letter_code
_entity_poly.pdbx_strand_id
1 'polypeptide(L)'
;RRARQSDALALAPLILASGPETLAAILDINTDLTALKFLSKSLTEPEGQYGYLNHWVAVVNQEPLACVTAWHNQLSAAFHQATLSSLLAFYGTPHVHNILRNSLITQDCIPKPIANEWCVGHLSVTPKHQGQGYGKALLDFVAQQAVNAKKPFLSLDVAVNNTQALAFYERQGFAKSTESGVTQRMLDLGIGEHWHLLKELKVS
;
A
#
# COMPACT_ATOMS: atom_id res chain seq x y z
N ARG A 1 -12.01 10.65 5.06
CA ARG A 1 -12.77 10.60 3.80
C ARG A 1 -12.02 9.83 2.71
N ARG A 2 -12.73 9.42 1.67
CA ARG A 2 -12.09 8.98 0.42
C ARG A 2 -11.23 10.10 -0.14
N ALA A 3 -10.11 9.72 -0.77
CA ALA A 3 -9.30 10.68 -1.52
C ALA A 3 -10.08 11.22 -2.74
N ARG A 4 -9.64 12.35 -3.25
CA ARG A 4 -10.18 13.05 -4.42
C ARG A 4 -9.08 13.26 -5.44
N GLN A 5 -9.44 13.51 -6.67
CA GLN A 5 -8.48 13.85 -7.73
C GLN A 5 -7.56 15.01 -7.34
N SER A 6 -8.10 16.03 -6.65
CA SER A 6 -7.33 17.19 -6.17
C SER A 6 -6.28 16.85 -5.10
N ASP A 7 -6.35 15.68 -4.47
CA ASP A 7 -5.39 15.25 -3.46
C ASP A 7 -4.13 14.60 -4.10
N ALA A 8 -4.13 14.32 -5.40
CA ALA A 8 -3.13 13.51 -6.08
C ALA A 8 -1.68 13.93 -5.77
N LEU A 9 -1.37 15.22 -5.85
CA LEU A 9 -0.02 15.73 -5.60
C LEU A 9 0.42 15.58 -4.14
N ALA A 10 -0.49 15.76 -3.18
CA ALA A 10 -0.20 15.59 -1.76
C ALA A 10 -0.14 14.09 -1.37
N LEU A 11 -0.93 13.26 -2.05
CA LEU A 11 -1.05 11.84 -1.75
C LEU A 11 0.11 10.99 -2.31
N ALA A 12 0.63 11.34 -3.49
CA ALA A 12 1.73 10.59 -4.11
C ALA A 12 2.96 10.41 -3.22
N PRO A 13 3.52 11.45 -2.58
CA PRO A 13 4.65 11.29 -1.67
C PRO A 13 4.28 10.50 -0.40
N LEU A 14 3.04 10.56 0.08
CA LEU A 14 2.59 9.76 1.21
C LEU A 14 2.56 8.26 0.86
N ILE A 15 2.04 7.91 -0.31
CA ILE A 15 2.04 6.52 -0.78
C ILE A 15 3.48 6.04 -0.95
N LEU A 16 4.35 6.81 -1.60
CA LEU A 16 5.75 6.44 -1.78
C LEU A 16 6.45 6.21 -0.43
N ALA A 17 6.20 7.08 0.57
CA ALA A 17 6.79 6.98 1.90
C ALA A 17 6.33 5.74 2.70
N SER A 18 5.24 5.08 2.31
CA SER A 18 4.76 3.85 2.96
C SER A 18 5.63 2.62 2.68
N GLY A 19 6.40 2.63 1.59
CA GLY A 19 7.30 1.55 1.20
C GLY A 19 8.24 2.00 0.08
N PRO A 20 9.13 2.97 0.36
CA PRO A 20 9.89 3.64 -0.71
C PRO A 20 10.80 2.69 -1.48
N GLU A 21 11.47 1.77 -0.80
CA GLU A 21 12.37 0.80 -1.44
C GLU A 21 11.59 -0.16 -2.36
N THR A 22 10.50 -0.72 -1.87
CA THR A 22 9.67 -1.66 -2.64
C THR A 22 8.99 -0.98 -3.83
N LEU A 23 8.42 0.22 -3.62
CA LEU A 23 7.75 0.95 -4.70
C LEU A 23 8.75 1.43 -5.76
N ALA A 24 9.94 1.88 -5.36
CA ALA A 24 11.02 2.24 -6.29
C ALA A 24 11.50 1.01 -7.07
N ALA A 25 11.74 -0.12 -6.40
CA ALA A 25 12.18 -1.37 -7.05
C ALA A 25 11.20 -1.87 -8.12
N ILE A 26 9.91 -1.62 -7.94
CA ILE A 26 8.87 -2.01 -8.90
C ILE A 26 8.71 -0.97 -10.01
N LEU A 27 8.70 0.32 -9.67
CA LEU A 27 8.14 1.38 -10.50
C LEU A 27 9.19 2.35 -11.08
N ASP A 28 10.42 2.40 -10.52
CA ASP A 28 11.48 3.24 -11.08
C ASP A 28 12.13 2.55 -12.29
N ILE A 29 12.16 3.23 -13.41
CA ILE A 29 12.84 2.77 -14.63
C ILE A 29 14.08 3.62 -14.91
N ASN A 30 13.94 4.94 -14.79
CA ASN A 30 15.00 5.94 -14.99
C ASN A 30 14.58 7.27 -14.34
N THR A 31 15.35 8.32 -14.52
CA THR A 31 15.10 9.65 -13.93
C THR A 31 13.79 10.31 -14.38
N ASP A 32 13.24 9.91 -15.52
CA ASP A 32 11.99 10.45 -16.06
C ASP A 32 10.76 9.61 -15.71
N LEU A 33 10.96 8.31 -15.55
CA LEU A 33 9.93 7.31 -15.24
C LEU A 33 10.13 6.79 -13.82
N THR A 34 9.72 7.59 -12.83
CA THR A 34 9.86 7.26 -11.40
C THR A 34 8.52 6.93 -10.75
N ALA A 35 8.58 6.19 -9.66
CA ALA A 35 7.41 5.86 -8.82
C ALA A 35 6.63 7.12 -8.42
N LEU A 36 7.32 8.18 -7.99
CA LEU A 36 6.66 9.43 -7.59
C LEU A 36 5.90 10.09 -8.76
N LYS A 37 6.51 10.17 -9.94
CA LYS A 37 5.87 10.74 -11.12
C LYS A 37 4.68 9.90 -11.58
N PHE A 38 4.82 8.56 -11.56
CA PHE A 38 3.74 7.64 -11.85
C PHE A 38 2.58 7.80 -10.86
N LEU A 39 2.85 7.77 -9.55
CA LEU A 39 1.83 7.94 -8.52
C LEU A 39 1.10 9.28 -8.66
N SER A 40 1.83 10.36 -8.89
CA SER A 40 1.24 11.70 -9.11
C SER A 40 0.28 11.70 -10.30
N LYS A 41 0.58 10.96 -11.37
CA LYS A 41 -0.28 10.84 -12.54
C LYS A 41 -1.43 9.87 -12.31
N SER A 42 -1.17 8.68 -11.79
CA SER A 42 -2.19 7.64 -11.59
C SER A 42 -3.27 8.05 -10.59
N LEU A 43 -2.90 8.80 -9.55
CA LEU A 43 -3.83 9.34 -8.55
C LEU A 43 -4.78 10.43 -9.10
N THR A 44 -4.62 10.88 -10.32
CA THR A 44 -5.62 11.73 -10.98
C THR A 44 -6.79 10.93 -11.58
N GLU A 45 -6.62 9.61 -11.70
CA GLU A 45 -7.64 8.67 -12.18
C GLU A 45 -8.42 8.07 -10.99
N PRO A 46 -9.72 7.72 -11.17
CA PRO A 46 -10.52 7.23 -10.06
C PRO A 46 -10.19 5.80 -9.64
N GLU A 47 -9.88 4.92 -10.58
CA GLU A 47 -9.89 3.47 -10.38
C GLU A 47 -8.51 2.83 -10.46
N GLY A 48 -8.44 1.53 -10.08
CA GLY A 48 -7.23 0.74 -10.05
C GLY A 48 -6.45 0.88 -8.76
N GLN A 49 -5.35 0.15 -8.64
CA GLN A 49 -4.55 0.08 -7.41
C GLN A 49 -4.06 1.45 -6.95
N TYR A 50 -3.67 2.30 -7.89
CA TYR A 50 -3.14 3.64 -7.64
C TYR A 50 -4.13 4.76 -8.00
N GLY A 51 -5.41 4.43 -8.21
CA GLY A 51 -6.47 5.41 -8.40
C GLY A 51 -6.90 6.06 -7.08
N TYR A 52 -7.32 7.35 -7.12
CA TYR A 52 -7.63 8.07 -5.89
C TYR A 52 -8.77 7.44 -5.08
N LEU A 53 -9.76 6.80 -5.70
CA LEU A 53 -10.87 6.15 -4.99
C LEU A 53 -10.44 4.91 -4.18
N ASN A 54 -9.25 4.37 -4.43
CA ASN A 54 -8.72 3.24 -3.67
C ASN A 54 -8.05 3.67 -2.34
N HIS A 55 -8.01 4.97 -2.05
CA HIS A 55 -7.32 5.51 -0.88
C HIS A 55 -8.28 6.28 0.04
N TRP A 56 -8.02 6.21 1.35
CA TRP A 56 -8.61 7.07 2.37
C TRP A 56 -7.55 8.01 2.91
N VAL A 57 -7.96 9.20 3.28
CA VAL A 57 -7.08 10.25 3.80
C VAL A 57 -7.62 10.83 5.09
N ALA A 58 -6.72 11.09 6.04
CA ALA A 58 -6.95 12.01 7.13
C ALA A 58 -6.59 13.44 6.67
N VAL A 59 -7.48 14.38 6.89
CA VAL A 59 -7.40 15.74 6.33
C VAL A 59 -7.50 16.78 7.45
N VAL A 60 -6.62 17.77 7.43
CA VAL A 60 -6.70 18.96 8.29
C VAL A 60 -6.61 20.17 7.36
N ASN A 61 -7.49 21.14 7.55
CA ASN A 61 -7.58 22.34 6.70
C ASN A 61 -7.60 22.04 5.19
N GLN A 62 -8.30 20.96 4.82
CA GLN A 62 -8.43 20.42 3.45
C GLN A 62 -7.16 19.75 2.87
N GLU A 63 -6.04 19.74 3.58
CA GLU A 63 -4.81 19.10 3.16
C GLU A 63 -4.75 17.64 3.68
N PRO A 64 -4.48 16.64 2.82
CA PRO A 64 -4.21 15.27 3.23
C PRO A 64 -2.90 15.19 4.02
N LEU A 65 -2.98 14.71 5.27
CA LEU A 65 -1.82 14.55 6.16
C LEU A 65 -1.41 13.09 6.33
N ALA A 66 -2.34 12.18 6.09
CA ALA A 66 -2.11 10.76 6.18
C ALA A 66 -2.99 10.02 5.17
N CYS A 67 -2.53 8.87 4.75
CA CYS A 67 -3.28 8.00 3.85
C CYS A 67 -3.24 6.55 4.29
N VAL A 68 -4.21 5.79 3.80
CA VAL A 68 -4.25 4.33 3.87
C VAL A 68 -5.02 3.80 2.67
N THR A 69 -4.63 2.63 2.19
CA THR A 69 -5.46 1.80 1.31
C THR A 69 -5.70 0.45 1.95
N ALA A 70 -6.68 -0.29 1.47
CA ALA A 70 -6.93 -1.65 1.90
C ALA A 70 -7.59 -2.44 0.79
N TRP A 71 -7.29 -3.73 0.74
CA TRP A 71 -7.84 -4.65 -0.25
C TRP A 71 -8.03 -6.05 0.33
N HIS A 72 -8.72 -6.88 -0.42
CA HIS A 72 -8.98 -8.28 -0.13
C HIS A 72 -8.68 -9.13 -1.37
N ASN A 73 -8.79 -10.44 -1.25
CA ASN A 73 -8.45 -11.38 -2.32
C ASN A 73 -9.41 -11.42 -3.52
N GLN A 74 -10.54 -10.70 -3.47
CA GLN A 74 -11.58 -10.72 -4.51
C GLN A 74 -11.67 -9.36 -5.23
N LEU A 75 -10.55 -8.90 -5.78
CA LEU A 75 -10.53 -7.69 -6.60
C LEU A 75 -11.16 -7.98 -7.97
N SER A 76 -11.95 -7.03 -8.49
CA SER A 76 -12.65 -7.17 -9.75
C SER A 76 -11.72 -7.13 -10.96
N ALA A 77 -12.15 -7.71 -12.08
CA ALA A 77 -11.44 -7.58 -13.35
C ALA A 77 -11.27 -6.11 -13.77
N ALA A 78 -12.26 -5.27 -13.51
CA ALA A 78 -12.20 -3.83 -13.77
C ALA A 78 -11.08 -3.14 -12.98
N PHE A 79 -10.87 -3.52 -11.71
CA PHE A 79 -9.76 -3.01 -10.89
C PHE A 79 -8.40 -3.33 -11.51
N HIS A 80 -8.20 -4.58 -11.94
CA HIS A 80 -6.95 -4.99 -12.59
C HIS A 80 -6.75 -4.32 -13.95
N GLN A 81 -7.81 -4.19 -14.73
CA GLN A 81 -7.78 -3.49 -16.01
C GLN A 81 -7.39 -2.01 -15.84
N ALA A 82 -7.98 -1.30 -14.89
CA ALA A 82 -7.66 0.09 -14.60
C ALA A 82 -6.21 0.26 -14.14
N THR A 83 -5.71 -0.65 -13.28
CA THR A 83 -4.30 -0.67 -12.87
C THR A 83 -3.37 -0.85 -14.06
N LEU A 84 -3.65 -1.82 -14.94
CA LEU A 84 -2.84 -2.05 -16.12
C LEU A 84 -2.89 -0.85 -17.08
N SER A 85 -4.05 -0.27 -17.28
CA SER A 85 -4.24 0.91 -18.15
C SER A 85 -3.43 2.10 -17.66
N SER A 86 -3.39 2.37 -16.34
CA SER A 86 -2.58 3.45 -15.77
C SER A 86 -1.08 3.22 -15.95
N LEU A 87 -0.61 1.98 -15.80
CA LEU A 87 0.78 1.61 -16.06
C LEU A 87 1.16 1.81 -17.53
N LEU A 88 0.32 1.32 -18.46
CA LEU A 88 0.55 1.44 -19.89
C LEU A 88 0.55 2.92 -20.35
N ALA A 89 -0.35 3.73 -19.82
CA ALA A 89 -0.47 5.14 -20.16
C ALA A 89 0.75 5.97 -19.71
N PHE A 90 1.40 5.58 -18.62
CA PHE A 90 2.56 6.32 -18.10
C PHE A 90 3.89 5.76 -18.62
N TYR A 91 4.09 4.43 -18.57
CA TYR A 91 5.37 3.80 -18.88
C TYR A 91 5.49 3.31 -20.32
N GLY A 92 4.37 3.09 -21.01
CA GLY A 92 4.35 2.45 -22.32
C GLY A 92 4.63 0.94 -22.24
N THR A 93 4.26 0.23 -23.30
CA THR A 93 4.35 -1.24 -23.39
C THR A 93 5.74 -1.81 -23.08
N PRO A 94 6.87 -1.22 -23.54
CA PRO A 94 8.20 -1.82 -23.30
C PRO A 94 8.55 -1.95 -21.82
N HIS A 95 8.12 -1.01 -20.97
CA HIS A 95 8.48 -0.97 -19.56
C HIS A 95 7.50 -1.74 -18.66
N VAL A 96 6.21 -1.78 -19.04
CA VAL A 96 5.16 -2.43 -18.23
C VAL A 96 5.47 -3.90 -18.00
N HIS A 97 6.05 -4.61 -18.98
CA HIS A 97 6.45 -6.00 -18.79
C HIS A 97 7.42 -6.20 -17.62
N ASN A 98 8.42 -5.33 -17.49
CA ASN A 98 9.37 -5.37 -16.38
C ASN A 98 8.70 -5.03 -15.04
N ILE A 99 7.82 -4.03 -15.02
CA ILE A 99 7.06 -3.65 -13.82
C ILE A 99 6.20 -4.82 -13.33
N LEU A 100 5.48 -5.48 -14.23
CA LEU A 100 4.67 -6.65 -13.88
C LEU A 100 5.53 -7.82 -13.37
N ARG A 101 6.68 -8.07 -13.99
CA ARG A 101 7.64 -9.08 -13.52
C ARG A 101 8.15 -8.74 -12.12
N ASN A 102 8.56 -7.50 -11.86
CA ASN A 102 9.02 -7.07 -10.55
C ASN A 102 7.90 -7.18 -9.50
N SER A 103 6.67 -6.80 -9.85
CA SER A 103 5.49 -6.99 -8.99
C SER A 103 5.22 -8.47 -8.66
N LEU A 104 5.52 -9.40 -9.56
CA LEU A 104 5.40 -10.83 -9.27
C LEU A 104 6.49 -11.30 -8.30
N ILE A 105 7.72 -10.80 -8.44
CA ILE A 105 8.83 -11.13 -7.53
C ILE A 105 8.50 -10.63 -6.10
N THR A 106 7.87 -9.47 -5.95
CA THR A 106 7.50 -8.96 -4.61
C THR A 106 6.47 -9.83 -3.90
N GLN A 107 5.70 -10.67 -4.60
CA GLN A 107 4.75 -11.58 -3.96
C GLN A 107 5.42 -12.68 -3.13
N ASP A 108 6.71 -12.90 -3.29
CA ASP A 108 7.49 -13.81 -2.45
C ASP A 108 7.62 -13.27 -1.01
N CYS A 109 7.59 -11.92 -0.82
CA CYS A 109 7.70 -11.28 0.50
C CYS A 109 6.44 -10.52 0.92
N ILE A 110 5.61 -10.11 -0.03
CA ILE A 110 4.35 -9.40 0.18
C ILE A 110 3.25 -10.24 -0.48
N PRO A 111 2.76 -11.30 0.19
CA PRO A 111 1.80 -12.20 -0.39
C PRO A 111 0.45 -11.51 -0.62
N LYS A 112 -0.33 -12.05 -1.56
CA LYS A 112 -1.71 -11.61 -1.71
C LYS A 112 -2.52 -12.02 -0.47
N PRO A 113 -3.45 -11.16 -0.02
CA PRO A 113 -4.31 -11.50 1.11
C PRO A 113 -5.12 -12.77 0.81
N ILE A 114 -5.26 -13.63 1.80
CA ILE A 114 -6.11 -14.82 1.73
C ILE A 114 -7.58 -14.47 2.01
N ALA A 115 -8.47 -15.46 1.88
CA ALA A 115 -9.92 -15.25 1.96
C ALA A 115 -10.38 -14.60 3.28
N ASN A 116 -9.68 -14.85 4.39
CA ASN A 116 -10.04 -14.37 5.72
C ASN A 116 -9.40 -13.02 6.08
N GLU A 117 -8.61 -12.45 5.20
CA GLU A 117 -7.85 -11.24 5.45
C GLU A 117 -8.46 -10.01 4.75
N TRP A 118 -8.30 -8.87 5.42
CA TRP A 118 -8.40 -7.54 4.86
C TRP A 118 -7.02 -6.88 5.01
N CYS A 119 -6.32 -6.72 3.91
CA CYS A 119 -4.94 -6.27 3.92
C CYS A 119 -4.86 -4.74 3.90
N VAL A 120 -4.11 -4.18 4.83
CA VAL A 120 -3.78 -2.75 4.88
C VAL A 120 -2.55 -2.49 4.02
N GLY A 121 -2.64 -1.49 3.16
CA GLY A 121 -1.51 -1.01 2.37
C GLY A 121 -1.36 0.50 2.44
N HIS A 122 -0.19 0.99 2.05
CA HIS A 122 0.11 2.41 1.92
C HIS A 122 -0.28 3.28 3.11
N LEU A 123 -0.16 2.74 4.36
CA LEU A 123 -0.37 3.54 5.56
C LEU A 123 0.82 4.47 5.77
N SER A 124 0.57 5.75 5.70
CA SER A 124 1.61 6.77 5.90
C SER A 124 1.03 8.03 6.52
N VAL A 125 1.86 8.73 7.30
CA VAL A 125 1.54 10.02 7.92
C VAL A 125 2.70 10.97 7.64
N THR A 126 2.39 12.21 7.25
CA THR A 126 3.44 13.22 7.03
C THR A 126 4.31 13.40 8.28
N PRO A 127 5.64 13.57 8.15
CA PRO A 127 6.56 13.61 9.30
C PRO A 127 6.15 14.59 10.40
N LYS A 128 5.66 15.77 10.03
CA LYS A 128 5.22 16.81 10.98
C LYS A 128 4.00 16.41 11.81
N HIS A 129 3.24 15.40 11.39
CA HIS A 129 1.99 14.99 12.03
C HIS A 129 2.04 13.58 12.59
N GLN A 130 3.20 12.92 12.56
CA GLN A 130 3.43 11.65 13.24
C GLN A 130 3.27 11.80 14.76
N GLY A 131 2.87 10.71 15.42
CA GLY A 131 2.62 10.72 16.86
C GLY A 131 1.31 11.39 17.31
N GLN A 132 0.55 12.00 16.40
CA GLN A 132 -0.71 12.72 16.70
C GLN A 132 -1.99 11.86 16.53
N GLY A 133 -1.84 10.53 16.34
CA GLY A 133 -2.98 9.61 16.30
C GLY A 133 -3.58 9.36 14.90
N TYR A 134 -3.18 10.07 13.86
CA TYR A 134 -3.76 9.92 12.51
C TYR A 134 -3.60 8.51 11.93
N GLY A 135 -2.44 7.88 12.09
CA GLY A 135 -2.21 6.51 11.66
C GLY A 135 -3.12 5.51 12.37
N LYS A 136 -3.30 5.68 13.69
CA LYS A 136 -4.24 4.87 14.46
C LYS A 136 -5.68 5.05 13.98
N ALA A 137 -6.12 6.29 13.79
CA ALA A 137 -7.47 6.58 13.32
C ALA A 137 -7.77 5.95 11.95
N LEU A 138 -6.80 5.96 11.03
CA LEU A 138 -6.93 5.30 9.73
C LEU A 138 -6.97 3.77 9.87
N LEU A 139 -6.16 3.17 10.74
CA LEU A 139 -6.21 1.73 11.02
C LEU A 139 -7.55 1.31 11.64
N ASP A 140 -8.04 2.05 12.63
CA ASP A 140 -9.35 1.79 13.25
C ASP A 140 -10.48 1.86 12.21
N PHE A 141 -10.42 2.83 11.30
CA PHE A 141 -11.37 2.96 10.20
C PHE A 141 -11.32 1.74 9.27
N VAL A 142 -10.13 1.29 8.85
CA VAL A 142 -9.98 0.11 7.99
C VAL A 142 -10.40 -1.17 8.72
N ALA A 143 -10.08 -1.29 10.01
CA ALA A 143 -10.54 -2.41 10.82
C ALA A 143 -12.07 -2.51 10.86
N GLN A 144 -12.78 -1.36 10.98
CA GLN A 144 -14.23 -1.35 10.90
C GLN A 144 -14.77 -1.78 9.52
N GLN A 145 -14.07 -1.41 8.43
CA GLN A 145 -14.43 -1.90 7.08
C GLN A 145 -14.26 -3.41 6.97
N ALA A 146 -13.19 -3.96 7.54
CA ALA A 146 -12.95 -5.40 7.57
C ALA A 146 -14.03 -6.14 8.36
N VAL A 147 -14.43 -5.63 9.55
CA VAL A 147 -15.54 -6.20 10.36
C VAL A 147 -16.84 -6.18 9.56
N ASN A 148 -17.17 -5.06 8.91
CA ASN A 148 -18.39 -4.94 8.10
C ASN A 148 -18.38 -5.93 6.92
N ALA A 149 -17.20 -6.24 6.38
CA ALA A 149 -17.00 -7.25 5.33
C ALA A 149 -16.87 -8.69 5.87
N LYS A 150 -17.09 -8.90 7.18
CA LYS A 150 -16.96 -10.19 7.87
C LYS A 150 -15.61 -10.85 7.70
N LYS A 151 -14.53 -10.05 7.69
CA LYS A 151 -13.15 -10.54 7.65
C LYS A 151 -12.61 -10.64 9.07
N PRO A 152 -12.19 -11.84 9.53
CA PRO A 152 -11.72 -12.04 10.89
C PRO A 152 -10.32 -11.47 11.15
N PHE A 153 -9.54 -11.19 10.10
CA PHE A 153 -8.19 -10.67 10.24
C PHE A 153 -7.96 -9.38 9.44
N LEU A 154 -7.30 -8.43 10.10
CA LEU A 154 -6.63 -7.34 9.44
C LEU A 154 -5.15 -7.73 9.27
N SER A 155 -4.63 -7.69 8.05
CA SER A 155 -3.24 -8.05 7.75
C SER A 155 -2.47 -6.88 7.17
N LEU A 156 -1.16 -6.94 7.23
CA LEU A 156 -0.24 -6.06 6.52
C LEU A 156 1.15 -6.68 6.44
N ASP A 157 1.95 -6.18 5.51
CA ASP A 157 3.35 -6.55 5.37
C ASP A 157 4.23 -5.35 5.67
N VAL A 158 5.30 -5.56 6.45
CA VAL A 158 6.23 -4.50 6.85
C VAL A 158 7.67 -4.99 6.79
N ALA A 159 8.56 -4.20 6.22
CA ALA A 159 9.98 -4.53 6.12
C ALA A 159 10.58 -4.76 7.52
N VAL A 160 11.37 -5.81 7.68
CA VAL A 160 11.99 -6.22 8.97
C VAL A 160 12.84 -5.10 9.57
N ASN A 161 13.50 -4.32 8.72
CA ASN A 161 14.32 -3.18 9.14
C ASN A 161 13.51 -1.93 9.53
N ASN A 162 12.20 -1.87 9.25
CA ASN A 162 11.33 -0.76 9.66
C ASN A 162 10.83 -0.95 11.10
N THR A 163 11.76 -0.87 12.05
CA THR A 163 11.50 -1.08 13.48
C THR A 163 10.49 -0.10 14.07
N GLN A 164 10.43 1.13 13.54
CA GLN A 164 9.46 2.14 13.98
C GLN A 164 8.03 1.74 13.61
N ALA A 165 7.80 1.27 12.38
CA ALA A 165 6.50 0.79 11.95
C ALA A 165 6.12 -0.51 12.67
N LEU A 166 7.05 -1.45 12.85
CA LEU A 166 6.83 -2.67 13.64
C LEU A 166 6.32 -2.34 15.04
N ALA A 167 7.04 -1.49 15.78
CA ALA A 167 6.64 -1.08 17.11
C ALA A 167 5.27 -0.35 17.14
N PHE A 168 4.96 0.41 16.10
CA PHE A 168 3.64 1.04 15.96
C PHE A 168 2.55 -0.03 15.79
N TYR A 169 2.70 -0.99 14.88
CA TYR A 169 1.70 -2.02 14.62
C TYR A 169 1.50 -2.96 15.82
N GLU A 170 2.58 -3.34 16.52
CA GLU A 170 2.49 -4.14 17.75
C GLU A 170 1.65 -3.41 18.83
N ARG A 171 1.84 -2.10 19.01
CA ARG A 171 0.98 -1.28 19.91
C ARG A 171 -0.48 -1.19 19.45
N GLN A 172 -0.76 -1.41 18.16
CA GLN A 172 -2.13 -1.48 17.63
C GLN A 172 -2.72 -2.90 17.69
N GLY A 173 -2.02 -3.86 18.29
CA GLY A 173 -2.50 -5.23 18.50
C GLY A 173 -2.23 -6.17 17.34
N PHE A 174 -1.32 -5.83 16.44
CA PHE A 174 -0.83 -6.76 15.44
C PHE A 174 0.24 -7.67 16.03
N ALA A 175 0.24 -8.93 15.62
CA ALA A 175 1.27 -9.92 15.95
C ALA A 175 1.95 -10.42 14.66
N LYS A 176 3.23 -10.77 14.79
CA LYS A 176 3.99 -11.41 13.71
C LYS A 176 3.42 -12.79 13.46
N SER A 177 3.05 -13.08 12.22
CA SER A 177 2.55 -14.38 11.78
C SER A 177 3.65 -15.18 11.10
N THR A 178 4.18 -14.66 9.99
CA THR A 178 5.24 -15.30 9.23
C THR A 178 6.29 -14.27 8.82
N GLU A 179 7.54 -14.70 8.74
CA GLU A 179 8.63 -13.95 8.12
C GLU A 179 8.81 -14.48 6.70
N SER A 180 8.85 -13.58 5.73
CA SER A 180 9.13 -13.98 4.36
C SER A 180 10.61 -14.28 4.20
N GLY A 181 10.92 -15.42 3.60
CA GLY A 181 12.28 -15.68 3.16
C GLY A 181 12.69 -14.73 2.04
N VAL A 182 13.98 -14.33 2.03
CA VAL A 182 14.53 -13.54 0.92
C VAL A 182 14.97 -14.47 -0.21
N THR A 183 14.47 -14.22 -1.41
CA THR A 183 14.99 -14.87 -2.61
C THR A 183 16.08 -14.01 -3.26
N GLN A 184 16.99 -14.64 -4.03
CA GLN A 184 18.02 -13.89 -4.75
C GLN A 184 17.40 -12.82 -5.67
N ARG A 185 16.24 -13.12 -6.29
CA ARG A 185 15.52 -12.18 -7.16
C ARG A 185 15.05 -10.92 -6.43
N MET A 186 14.67 -11.07 -5.16
CA MET A 186 14.28 -9.92 -4.33
C MET A 186 15.50 -9.07 -3.98
N LEU A 187 16.62 -9.71 -3.59
CA LEU A 187 17.88 -9.02 -3.33
C LEU A 187 18.38 -8.26 -4.55
N ASP A 188 18.28 -8.85 -5.74
CA ASP A 188 18.62 -8.20 -7.00
C ASP A 188 17.78 -6.95 -7.30
N LEU A 189 16.56 -6.89 -6.74
CA LEU A 189 15.68 -5.71 -6.79
C LEU A 189 15.88 -4.74 -5.62
N GLY A 190 16.75 -5.06 -4.65
CA GLY A 190 16.92 -4.27 -3.43
C GLY A 190 15.78 -4.42 -2.42
N ILE A 191 14.99 -5.49 -2.52
CA ILE A 191 13.87 -5.76 -1.62
C ILE A 191 14.32 -6.75 -0.53
N GLY A 192 14.24 -6.33 0.73
CA GLY A 192 14.57 -7.13 1.90
C GLY A 192 13.39 -7.94 2.45
N GLU A 193 13.64 -8.58 3.58
CA GLU A 193 12.67 -9.38 4.33
C GLU A 193 11.51 -8.54 4.85
N HIS A 194 10.32 -9.16 4.91
CA HIS A 194 9.12 -8.56 5.48
C HIS A 194 8.50 -9.48 6.52
N TRP A 195 7.92 -8.87 7.54
CA TRP A 195 6.99 -9.54 8.45
C TRP A 195 5.58 -9.43 7.90
N HIS A 196 4.90 -10.56 7.77
CA HIS A 196 3.45 -10.59 7.66
C HIS A 196 2.85 -10.47 9.05
N LEU A 197 2.08 -9.40 9.30
CA LEU A 197 1.46 -9.12 10.58
C LEU A 197 -0.04 -9.36 10.49
N LEU A 198 -0.61 -9.94 11.54
CA LEU A 198 -2.04 -10.19 11.67
C LEU A 198 -2.58 -9.55 12.95
N LYS A 199 -3.78 -9.01 12.84
CA LYS A 199 -4.61 -8.58 13.97
C LYS A 199 -5.97 -9.25 13.86
N GLU A 200 -6.35 -10.02 14.88
CA GLU A 200 -7.68 -10.61 14.97
C GLU A 200 -8.73 -9.54 15.26
N LEU A 201 -9.85 -9.63 14.54
CA LEU A 201 -10.99 -8.73 14.67
C LEU A 201 -12.19 -9.49 15.25
N LYS A 202 -12.93 -8.84 16.14
CA LYS A 202 -14.19 -9.38 16.66
C LYS A 202 -15.28 -9.18 15.62
N VAL A 203 -15.54 -10.22 14.84
CA VAL A 203 -16.63 -10.28 13.87
C VAL A 203 -17.83 -10.90 14.54
N SER A 204 -18.89 -10.14 14.70
CA SER A 204 -20.18 -10.63 15.24
C SER A 204 -21.09 -11.17 14.12
#